data_e90ec09fa72c4388e5160b75638ca076
#
_entry.id   e90ec09fa72c4388e5160b75638ca076
#
_cell.length_a   1.000
_cell.length_b   1.000
_cell.length_c   1.000
_cell.angle_alpha   90.00
_cell.angle_beta   90.00
_cell.angle_gamma   90.00
#
_symmetry.space_group_name_H-M   'P 1'
#
loop_
_entity.id
_entity.type
_entity.pdbx_description
1 polymer ?
#
loop_
_entity_poly.entity_id
_entity_poly.type
_entity_poly.pdbx_seq_one_letter_code
_entity_poly.pdbx_strand_id
1 'polypeptide(L)'
;ATQNPVESEGVYPLPEAQRDRFLLKVDVPYPRGNEEFEILRRMSVKAPQPTQVLTTDTIIELQDMASDVFVHNLVAEYIVRLVLATRSPGDFDMPDLEPVIQIGCSPRATLGLVAASRALALIHGRDYVLPTDVQAIAKDVMAHRIMLSFDAVADNIAPAQVIDRILAMVPPPTPVWNRQQRETSHQQHRYDASYDN
;
A
#
# COMPACT_ATOMS: atom_id res chain seq x y z
N ALA A 1 -13.17 -6.79 4.36
CA ALA A 1 -14.44 -6.72 3.64
C ALA A 1 -14.20 -7.06 2.17
N THR A 2 -15.17 -7.68 1.54
CA THR A 2 -15.19 -7.96 0.09
C THR A 2 -16.35 -7.20 -0.54
N GLN A 3 -16.19 -6.77 -1.78
CA GLN A 3 -17.22 -6.11 -2.57
C GLN A 3 -17.23 -6.73 -3.97
N ASN A 4 -18.40 -7.10 -4.47
CA ASN A 4 -18.58 -7.55 -5.84
C ASN A 4 -19.05 -6.36 -6.69
N PRO A 5 -18.28 -5.86 -7.65
CA PRO A 5 -18.67 -4.71 -8.46
C PRO A 5 -19.86 -5.00 -9.42
N VAL A 6 -20.18 -6.27 -9.67
CA VAL A 6 -21.27 -6.69 -10.56
C VAL A 6 -22.62 -6.66 -9.84
N GLU A 7 -22.65 -6.82 -8.52
CA GLU A 7 -23.85 -6.76 -7.71
C GLU A 7 -24.16 -5.30 -7.33
N SER A 8 -24.73 -4.53 -8.26
CA SER A 8 -25.05 -3.11 -8.04
C SER A 8 -26.42 -2.87 -7.41
N GLU A 9 -27.33 -3.85 -7.41
CA GLU A 9 -28.65 -3.70 -6.78
C GLU A 9 -28.57 -3.88 -5.26
N GLY A 10 -28.80 -2.78 -4.53
CA GLY A 10 -28.85 -2.78 -3.06
C GLY A 10 -27.51 -2.58 -2.34
N VAL A 11 -26.41 -2.42 -3.06
CA VAL A 11 -25.09 -2.14 -2.45
C VAL A 11 -24.78 -0.64 -2.57
N TYR A 12 -24.86 0.08 -1.46
CA TYR A 12 -24.37 1.45 -1.40
C TYR A 12 -22.85 1.46 -1.37
N PRO A 13 -22.17 2.28 -2.21
CA PRO A 13 -20.73 2.44 -2.12
C PRO A 13 -20.34 2.95 -0.73
N LEU A 14 -19.28 2.41 -0.17
CA LEU A 14 -18.76 2.88 1.12
C LEU A 14 -18.40 4.37 1.04
N PRO A 15 -18.85 5.19 2.00
CA PRO A 15 -18.42 6.58 2.11
C PRO A 15 -16.90 6.66 2.18
N GLU A 16 -16.34 7.75 1.66
CA GLU A 16 -14.88 7.94 1.54
C GLU A 16 -14.15 7.83 2.87
N ALA A 17 -14.69 8.44 3.94
CA ALA A 17 -14.14 8.33 5.29
C ALA A 17 -14.09 6.89 5.81
N GLN A 18 -14.95 6.01 5.32
CA GLN A 18 -14.93 4.59 5.66
C GLN A 18 -13.91 3.84 4.81
N ARG A 19 -13.79 4.17 3.51
CA ARG A 19 -12.79 3.57 2.62
C ARG A 19 -11.37 3.88 3.07
N ASP A 20 -11.10 5.10 3.52
CA ASP A 20 -9.79 5.55 4.00
C ASP A 20 -9.28 4.75 5.22
N ARG A 21 -10.17 4.08 5.97
CA ARG A 21 -9.81 3.24 7.12
C ARG A 21 -9.25 1.86 6.74
N PHE A 22 -9.49 1.38 5.51
CA PHE A 22 -8.93 0.11 5.04
C PHE A 22 -7.45 0.27 4.68
N LEU A 23 -6.62 -0.66 5.11
CA LEU A 23 -5.19 -0.64 4.84
C LEU A 23 -4.90 -0.72 3.34
N LEU A 24 -5.50 -1.69 2.67
CA LEU A 24 -5.32 -2.00 1.26
C LEU A 24 -6.68 -2.16 0.56
N LYS A 25 -6.72 -1.79 -0.71
CA LYS A 25 -7.75 -2.21 -1.65
C LYS A 25 -7.08 -3.03 -2.74
N VAL A 26 -7.39 -4.32 -2.78
CA VAL A 26 -6.85 -5.26 -3.76
C VAL A 26 -7.96 -5.61 -4.75
N ASP A 27 -7.70 -5.36 -6.03
CA ASP A 27 -8.60 -5.78 -7.10
C ASP A 27 -8.23 -7.21 -7.52
N VAL A 28 -9.21 -8.12 -7.45
CA VAL A 28 -9.03 -9.51 -7.85
C VAL A 28 -9.64 -9.68 -9.26
N PRO A 29 -8.82 -9.81 -10.30
CA PRO A 29 -9.30 -9.99 -11.65
C PRO A 29 -9.86 -11.41 -11.88
N TYR A 30 -10.56 -11.60 -12.99
CA TYR A 30 -10.91 -12.93 -13.43
C TYR A 30 -9.65 -13.77 -13.68
N PRO A 31 -9.71 -15.09 -13.40
CA PRO A 31 -8.60 -16.00 -13.71
C PRO A 31 -8.35 -16.04 -15.22
N ARG A 32 -7.10 -16.27 -15.58
CA ARG A 32 -6.71 -16.48 -16.99
C ARG A 32 -7.12 -17.88 -17.45
N GLY A 33 -7.20 -18.10 -18.76
CA GLY A 33 -7.69 -19.35 -19.30
C GLY A 33 -6.96 -20.61 -18.80
N ASN A 34 -5.65 -20.53 -18.55
CA ASN A 34 -4.89 -21.64 -17.94
C ASN A 34 -5.24 -21.87 -16.46
N GLU A 35 -5.55 -20.80 -15.73
CA GLU A 35 -5.97 -20.84 -14.33
C GLU A 35 -7.40 -21.38 -14.21
N GLU A 36 -8.31 -20.97 -15.12
CA GLU A 36 -9.66 -21.53 -15.19
C GLU A 36 -9.64 -23.05 -15.46
N PHE A 37 -8.73 -23.49 -16.33
CA PHE A 37 -8.57 -24.93 -16.60
C PHE A 37 -8.09 -25.67 -15.34
N GLU A 38 -7.18 -25.08 -14.57
CA GLU A 38 -6.74 -25.66 -13.30
C GLU A 38 -7.86 -25.67 -12.25
N ILE A 39 -8.68 -24.61 -12.18
CA ILE A 39 -9.86 -24.55 -11.32
C ILE A 39 -10.82 -25.69 -11.69
N LEU A 40 -11.12 -25.85 -12.98
CA LEU A 40 -11.97 -26.93 -13.45
C LEU A 40 -11.42 -28.30 -13.01
N ARG A 41 -10.13 -28.55 -13.22
CA ARG A 41 -9.47 -29.81 -12.86
C ARG A 41 -9.54 -30.11 -11.36
N ARG A 42 -9.32 -29.09 -10.50
CA ARG A 42 -9.33 -29.26 -9.05
C ARG A 42 -10.72 -29.39 -8.45
N MET A 43 -11.70 -28.69 -9.01
CA MET A 43 -13.03 -28.57 -8.43
C MET A 43 -14.04 -29.56 -9.00
N SER A 44 -13.77 -30.16 -10.19
CA SER A 44 -14.74 -31.01 -10.90
C SER A 44 -14.96 -32.40 -10.27
N VAL A 45 -14.00 -32.91 -9.49
CA VAL A 45 -14.10 -34.26 -8.88
C VAL A 45 -14.38 -34.17 -7.39
N LYS A 46 -13.50 -33.55 -6.62
CA LYS A 46 -13.65 -33.31 -5.19
C LYS A 46 -12.89 -32.05 -4.83
N ALA A 47 -13.63 -31.03 -4.39
CA ALA A 47 -13.01 -29.78 -3.95
C ALA A 47 -12.02 -30.04 -2.82
N PRO A 48 -10.79 -29.50 -2.91
CA PRO A 48 -9.79 -29.62 -1.85
C PRO A 48 -10.30 -28.94 -0.57
N GLN A 49 -10.10 -29.59 0.55
CA GLN A 49 -10.41 -29.01 1.85
C GLN A 49 -9.18 -28.23 2.36
N PRO A 50 -9.38 -26.99 2.85
CA PRO A 50 -8.28 -26.21 3.41
C PRO A 50 -7.79 -26.87 4.71
N THR A 51 -6.48 -26.84 4.92
CA THR A 51 -5.86 -27.26 6.18
C THR A 51 -5.30 -26.03 6.89
N GLN A 52 -5.27 -26.07 8.21
CA GLN A 52 -4.65 -25.01 8.99
C GLN A 52 -3.15 -24.96 8.69
N VAL A 53 -2.65 -23.78 8.29
CA VAL A 53 -1.23 -23.54 7.99
C VAL A 53 -0.56 -22.77 9.13
N LEU A 54 -1.28 -21.84 9.76
CA LEU A 54 -0.78 -20.99 10.85
C LEU A 54 -1.74 -21.00 12.02
N THR A 55 -1.22 -20.80 13.24
CA THR A 55 -2.02 -20.52 14.42
C THR A 55 -2.24 -19.01 14.58
N THR A 56 -3.20 -18.61 15.40
CA THR A 56 -3.40 -17.20 15.77
C THR A 56 -2.17 -16.60 16.43
N ASP A 57 -1.49 -17.37 17.30
CA ASP A 57 -0.27 -16.92 17.99
C ASP A 57 0.86 -16.66 17.00
N THR A 58 1.05 -17.54 16.02
CA THR A 58 2.03 -17.33 14.93
C THR A 58 1.73 -16.07 14.14
N ILE A 59 0.44 -15.74 13.90
CA ILE A 59 0.08 -14.50 13.20
C ILE A 59 0.44 -13.27 14.03
N ILE A 60 0.23 -13.30 15.36
CA ILE A 60 0.61 -12.20 16.26
C ILE A 60 2.13 -12.02 16.24
N GLU A 61 2.90 -13.11 16.36
CA GLU A 61 4.36 -13.08 16.27
C GLU A 61 4.83 -12.45 14.94
N LEU A 62 4.20 -12.80 13.80
CA LEU A 62 4.52 -12.23 12.49
C LEU A 62 4.16 -10.74 12.40
N GLN A 63 3.11 -10.28 13.08
CA GLN A 63 2.76 -8.85 13.16
C GLN A 63 3.81 -8.07 13.95
N ASP A 64 4.27 -8.61 15.07
CA ASP A 64 5.34 -8.02 15.87
C ASP A 64 6.65 -7.96 15.07
N MET A 65 7.04 -9.07 14.43
CA MET A 65 8.21 -9.10 13.53
C MET A 65 8.10 -8.06 12.40
N ALA A 66 6.92 -7.90 11.79
CA ALA A 66 6.72 -6.90 10.74
C ALA A 66 6.85 -5.47 11.29
N SER A 67 6.44 -5.23 12.53
CA SER A 67 6.57 -3.93 13.18
C SER A 67 8.02 -3.55 13.47
N ASP A 68 8.89 -4.55 13.68
CA ASP A 68 10.32 -4.37 13.95
C ASP A 68 11.16 -4.15 12.67
N VAL A 69 10.58 -4.39 11.48
CA VAL A 69 11.29 -4.16 10.20
C VAL A 69 11.71 -2.70 10.08
N PHE A 70 12.99 -2.46 9.86
CA PHE A 70 13.58 -1.13 9.83
C PHE A 70 13.15 -0.33 8.59
N VAL A 71 12.80 0.95 8.81
CA VAL A 71 12.53 1.92 7.72
C VAL A 71 13.54 3.05 7.81
N HIS A 72 14.42 3.15 6.83
CA HIS A 72 15.41 4.22 6.76
C HIS A 72 14.72 5.57 6.53
N ASN A 73 15.27 6.67 7.12
CA ASN A 73 14.70 8.01 7.01
C ASN A 73 14.46 8.45 5.55
N LEU A 74 15.37 8.13 4.62
CA LEU A 74 15.19 8.44 3.20
C LEU A 74 13.99 7.72 2.58
N VAL A 75 13.67 6.50 3.04
CA VAL A 75 12.48 5.77 2.60
C VAL A 75 11.23 6.39 3.22
N ALA A 76 11.28 6.77 4.50
CA ALA A 76 10.20 7.49 5.16
C ALA A 76 9.90 8.84 4.50
N GLU A 77 10.93 9.61 4.16
CA GLU A 77 10.80 10.85 3.39
C GLU A 77 10.21 10.61 1.99
N TYR A 78 10.62 9.54 1.32
CA TYR A 78 10.04 9.16 0.03
C TYR A 78 8.55 8.86 0.14
N ILE A 79 8.14 8.09 1.16
CA ILE A 79 6.72 7.81 1.45
C ILE A 79 5.93 9.12 1.67
N VAL A 80 6.47 10.03 2.48
CA VAL A 80 5.84 11.35 2.73
C VAL A 80 5.72 12.15 1.43
N ARG A 81 6.76 12.19 0.59
CA ARG A 81 6.72 12.88 -0.71
C ARG A 81 5.67 12.31 -1.65
N LEU A 82 5.50 10.99 -1.72
CA LEU A 82 4.44 10.35 -2.51
C LEU A 82 3.05 10.80 -2.05
N VAL A 83 2.82 10.84 -0.74
CA VAL A 83 1.54 11.27 -0.18
C VAL A 83 1.30 12.77 -0.40
N LEU A 84 2.33 13.62 -0.21
CA LEU A 84 2.24 15.07 -0.47
C LEU A 84 1.96 15.35 -1.95
N ALA A 85 2.56 14.62 -2.87
CA ALA A 85 2.31 14.75 -4.30
C ALA A 85 0.84 14.52 -4.69
N THR A 86 0.05 13.78 -3.89
CA THR A 86 -1.40 13.67 -4.09
C THR A 86 -2.17 14.89 -3.62
N ARG A 87 -1.60 15.73 -2.74
CA ARG A 87 -2.26 16.91 -2.16
C ARG A 87 -1.90 18.21 -2.88
N SER A 88 -0.67 18.30 -3.34
CA SER A 88 -0.10 19.46 -4.02
C SER A 88 0.75 18.99 -5.21
N PRO A 89 0.14 18.42 -6.26
CA PRO A 89 0.90 17.85 -7.37
C PRO A 89 1.73 18.90 -8.13
N GLY A 90 1.34 20.17 -8.14
CA GLY A 90 2.09 21.26 -8.74
C GLY A 90 3.49 21.44 -8.11
N ASP A 91 3.64 21.19 -6.80
CA ASP A 91 4.94 21.26 -6.09
C ASP A 91 5.89 20.12 -6.51
N PHE A 92 5.39 19.14 -7.27
CA PHE A 92 6.11 17.96 -7.76
C PHE A 92 6.17 17.90 -9.29
N ASP A 93 6.13 19.04 -9.97
CA ASP A 93 6.16 19.15 -11.43
C ASP A 93 5.01 18.44 -12.15
N MET A 94 3.84 18.35 -11.51
CA MET A 94 2.62 17.75 -12.05
C MET A 94 1.40 18.69 -11.96
N PRO A 95 1.48 19.94 -12.48
CA PRO A 95 0.36 20.89 -12.40
C PRO A 95 -0.90 20.38 -13.15
N ASP A 96 -0.74 19.50 -14.11
CA ASP A 96 -1.81 18.83 -14.84
C ASP A 96 -2.68 17.92 -13.96
N LEU A 97 -2.19 17.47 -12.82
CA LEU A 97 -2.96 16.68 -11.87
C LEU A 97 -3.76 17.53 -10.87
N GLU A 98 -3.51 18.82 -10.75
CA GLU A 98 -4.27 19.70 -9.84
C GLU A 98 -5.79 19.72 -10.16
N PRO A 99 -6.24 19.87 -11.40
CA PRO A 99 -7.67 19.78 -11.71
C PRO A 99 -8.22 18.35 -11.65
N VAL A 100 -7.35 17.33 -11.62
CA VAL A 100 -7.74 15.92 -11.63
C VAL A 100 -8.02 15.42 -10.22
N ILE A 101 -7.20 15.82 -9.23
CA ILE A 101 -7.32 15.36 -7.84
C ILE A 101 -8.14 16.36 -7.03
N GLN A 102 -9.34 15.98 -6.64
CA GLN A 102 -10.20 16.79 -5.78
C GLN A 102 -9.75 16.71 -4.32
N ILE A 103 -9.43 15.49 -3.82
CA ILE A 103 -8.92 15.27 -2.47
C ILE A 103 -7.77 14.25 -2.55
N GLY A 104 -6.60 14.66 -2.06
CA GLY A 104 -5.42 13.79 -1.94
C GLY A 104 -5.49 12.86 -0.73
N CYS A 105 -4.52 11.99 -0.62
CA CYS A 105 -4.42 11.00 0.45
C CYS A 105 -4.32 11.63 1.85
N SER A 106 -5.01 11.04 2.83
CA SER A 106 -4.87 11.39 4.25
C SER A 106 -3.54 10.87 4.85
N PRO A 107 -3.16 11.28 6.07
CA PRO A 107 -2.00 10.70 6.78
C PRO A 107 -2.08 9.18 6.98
N ARG A 108 -3.27 8.57 6.89
CA ARG A 108 -3.43 7.11 6.90
C ARG A 108 -2.73 6.43 5.74
N ALA A 109 -2.59 7.09 4.59
CA ALA A 109 -1.80 6.56 3.49
C ALA A 109 -0.32 6.44 3.87
N THR A 110 0.25 7.44 4.54
CA THR A 110 1.64 7.40 5.02
C THR A 110 1.85 6.21 5.97
N LEU A 111 0.98 6.07 6.97
CA LEU A 111 1.04 4.95 7.92
C LEU A 111 0.81 3.61 7.22
N GLY A 112 -0.13 3.56 6.27
CA GLY A 112 -0.44 2.36 5.49
C GLY A 112 0.73 1.93 4.61
N LEU A 113 1.42 2.87 3.95
CA LEU A 113 2.61 2.58 3.16
C LEU A 113 3.75 2.03 4.02
N VAL A 114 3.99 2.59 5.20
CA VAL A 114 4.99 2.07 6.14
C VAL A 114 4.64 0.65 6.57
N ALA A 115 3.41 0.41 7.04
CA ALA A 115 3.00 -0.90 7.55
C ALA A 115 3.04 -1.99 6.46
N ALA A 116 2.50 -1.69 5.28
CA ALA A 116 2.46 -2.66 4.18
C ALA A 116 3.86 -2.92 3.58
N SER A 117 4.73 -1.90 3.50
CA SER A 117 6.12 -2.08 3.05
C SER A 117 6.93 -2.93 4.02
N ARG A 118 6.74 -2.77 5.33
CA ARG A 118 7.36 -3.61 6.34
C ARG A 118 6.95 -5.07 6.20
N ALA A 119 5.65 -5.32 6.07
CA ALA A 119 5.13 -6.67 5.84
C ALA A 119 5.69 -7.29 4.55
N LEU A 120 5.76 -6.52 3.46
CA LEU A 120 6.31 -6.99 2.20
C LEU A 120 7.81 -7.31 2.31
N ALA A 121 8.59 -6.48 3.00
CA ALA A 121 10.00 -6.73 3.26
C ALA A 121 10.20 -8.02 4.07
N LEU A 122 9.39 -8.24 5.12
CA LEU A 122 9.41 -9.46 5.92
C LEU A 122 9.08 -10.70 5.07
N ILE A 123 8.05 -10.65 4.23
CA ILE A 123 7.70 -11.73 3.30
C ILE A 123 8.86 -12.08 2.37
N HIS A 124 9.68 -11.10 1.99
CA HIS A 124 10.90 -11.29 1.21
C HIS A 124 12.13 -11.66 2.05
N GLY A 125 11.96 -11.98 3.34
CA GLY A 125 13.03 -12.39 4.25
C GLY A 125 14.02 -11.26 4.61
N ARG A 126 13.56 -10.00 4.59
CA ARG A 126 14.40 -8.82 4.91
C ARG A 126 13.92 -8.14 6.19
N ASP A 127 14.87 -7.62 6.95
CA ASP A 127 14.67 -6.84 8.16
C ASP A 127 14.68 -5.31 7.91
N TYR A 128 14.62 -4.89 6.64
CA TYR A 128 14.59 -3.49 6.22
C TYR A 128 13.75 -3.30 4.96
N VAL A 129 13.11 -2.12 4.86
CA VAL A 129 12.29 -1.71 3.72
C VAL A 129 13.15 -1.10 2.61
N LEU A 130 12.86 -1.49 1.37
CA LEU A 130 13.42 -0.87 0.17
C LEU A 130 12.41 0.10 -0.48
N PRO A 131 12.86 1.13 -1.23
CA PRO A 131 11.97 1.97 -2.01
C PRO A 131 11.08 1.19 -2.98
N THR A 132 11.58 0.08 -3.52
CA THR A 132 10.84 -0.82 -4.40
C THR A 132 9.67 -1.52 -3.72
N ASP A 133 9.74 -1.77 -2.40
CA ASP A 133 8.62 -2.31 -1.64
C ASP A 133 7.49 -1.28 -1.56
N VAL A 134 7.84 -0.02 -1.31
CA VAL A 134 6.88 1.10 -1.30
C VAL A 134 6.19 1.23 -2.67
N GLN A 135 6.96 1.19 -3.76
CA GLN A 135 6.42 1.28 -5.12
C GLN A 135 5.46 0.13 -5.44
N ALA A 136 5.81 -1.10 -5.02
CA ALA A 136 5.02 -2.29 -5.30
C ALA A 136 3.61 -2.24 -4.70
N ILE A 137 3.46 -1.62 -3.51
CA ILE A 137 2.18 -1.57 -2.78
C ILE A 137 1.46 -0.22 -2.87
N ALA A 138 2.08 0.79 -3.52
CA ALA A 138 1.57 2.16 -3.51
C ALA A 138 0.15 2.26 -4.06
N LYS A 139 -0.17 1.56 -5.15
CA LYS A 139 -1.52 1.57 -5.72
C LYS A 139 -2.55 1.01 -4.75
N ASP A 140 -2.28 -0.14 -4.16
CA ASP A 140 -3.21 -0.81 -3.27
C ASP A 140 -3.48 -0.01 -2.00
N VAL A 141 -2.47 0.75 -1.54
CA VAL A 141 -2.59 1.61 -0.35
C VAL A 141 -3.21 2.97 -0.68
N MET A 142 -2.90 3.58 -1.83
CA MET A 142 -3.21 4.99 -2.09
C MET A 142 -4.43 5.18 -3.00
N ALA A 143 -4.65 4.32 -4.01
CA ALA A 143 -5.65 4.58 -5.04
C ALA A 143 -7.08 4.71 -4.49
N HIS A 144 -7.44 3.95 -3.46
CA HIS A 144 -8.77 4.01 -2.85
C HIS A 144 -8.96 5.22 -1.90
N ARG A 145 -7.89 5.98 -1.63
CA ARG A 145 -7.86 7.16 -0.76
C ARG A 145 -7.86 8.49 -1.51
N ILE A 146 -7.70 8.45 -2.84
CA ILE A 146 -7.78 9.65 -3.68
C ILE A 146 -9.21 9.82 -4.14
N MET A 147 -9.70 11.07 -4.09
CA MET A 147 -10.93 11.47 -4.75
C MET A 147 -10.58 12.24 -6.01
N LEU A 148 -11.08 11.80 -7.14
CA LEU A 148 -10.95 12.51 -8.41
C LEU A 148 -12.06 13.53 -8.58
N SER A 149 -11.78 14.57 -9.37
CA SER A 149 -12.78 15.54 -9.78
C SER A 149 -13.84 14.89 -10.68
N PHE A 150 -15.00 15.55 -10.79
CA PHE A 150 -16.09 15.05 -11.63
C PHE A 150 -15.67 14.94 -13.09
N ASP A 151 -14.92 15.94 -13.60
CA ASP A 151 -14.41 15.94 -14.97
C ASP A 151 -13.44 14.79 -15.22
N ALA A 152 -12.53 14.52 -14.28
CA ALA A 152 -11.60 13.41 -14.38
C ALA A 152 -12.31 12.04 -14.42
N VAL A 153 -13.39 11.89 -13.64
CA VAL A 153 -14.22 10.68 -13.68
C VAL A 153 -14.96 10.55 -15.01
N ALA A 154 -15.48 11.67 -15.54
CA ALA A 154 -16.14 11.70 -16.85
C ALA A 154 -15.19 11.34 -17.99
N ASP A 155 -13.91 11.73 -17.86
CA ASP A 155 -12.84 11.39 -18.81
C ASP A 155 -12.28 9.96 -18.59
N ASN A 156 -12.92 9.15 -17.73
CA ASN A 156 -12.51 7.78 -17.39
C ASN A 156 -11.09 7.66 -16.81
N ILE A 157 -10.61 8.69 -16.13
CA ILE A 157 -9.34 8.61 -15.41
C ILE A 157 -9.53 7.72 -14.18
N ALA A 158 -8.69 6.69 -14.04
CA ALA A 158 -8.70 5.81 -12.87
C ALA A 158 -7.73 6.34 -11.79
N PRO A 159 -8.09 6.25 -10.48
CA PRO A 159 -7.18 6.60 -9.40
C PRO A 159 -5.81 5.90 -9.48
N ALA A 160 -5.78 4.65 -9.94
CA ALA A 160 -4.55 3.90 -10.13
C ALA A 160 -3.60 4.55 -11.15
N GLN A 161 -4.12 5.15 -12.22
CA GLN A 161 -3.33 5.87 -13.24
C GLN A 161 -2.69 7.13 -12.66
N VAL A 162 -3.40 7.81 -11.76
CA VAL A 162 -2.86 8.97 -11.04
C VAL A 162 -1.68 8.55 -10.16
N ILE A 163 -1.80 7.43 -9.44
CA ILE A 163 -0.69 6.89 -8.64
C ILE A 163 0.49 6.48 -9.51
N ASP A 164 0.26 5.85 -10.68
CA ASP A 164 1.33 5.52 -11.62
C ASP A 164 2.10 6.77 -12.08
N ARG A 165 1.38 7.85 -12.36
CA ARG A 165 1.99 9.12 -12.73
C ARG A 165 2.84 9.71 -11.60
N ILE A 166 2.32 9.69 -10.36
CA ILE A 166 3.05 10.16 -9.17
C ILE A 166 4.32 9.33 -8.95
N LEU A 167 4.23 8.00 -9.03
CA LEU A 167 5.39 7.11 -8.89
C LEU A 167 6.46 7.37 -9.95
N ALA A 168 6.06 7.72 -11.18
CA ALA A 168 6.99 8.03 -12.25
C ALA A 168 7.70 9.38 -12.05
N MET A 169 7.04 10.36 -11.43
CA MET A 169 7.57 11.72 -11.26
C MET A 169 8.30 11.93 -9.94
N VAL A 170 7.93 11.21 -8.88
CA VAL A 170 8.60 11.30 -7.57
C VAL A 170 9.73 10.25 -7.51
N PRO A 171 11.00 10.65 -7.68
CA PRO A 171 12.08 9.68 -7.74
C PRO A 171 12.32 9.01 -6.38
N PRO A 172 12.55 7.69 -6.38
CA PRO A 172 12.96 6.99 -5.17
C PRO A 172 14.35 7.46 -4.73
N PRO A 173 14.66 7.39 -3.43
CA PRO A 173 16.00 7.72 -2.96
C PRO A 173 17.02 6.73 -3.53
N THR A 174 18.18 7.26 -3.95
CA THR A 174 19.32 6.43 -4.32
C THR A 174 19.90 5.84 -3.03
N PRO A 175 19.99 4.53 -2.88
CA PRO A 175 20.48 3.93 -1.65
C PRO A 175 21.99 4.14 -1.52
N VAL A 176 22.39 5.20 -0.83
CA VAL A 176 23.73 5.32 -0.29
C VAL A 176 23.69 4.69 1.10
N TRP A 177 23.77 3.35 1.14
CA TRP A 177 23.79 2.59 2.39
C TRP A 177 25.13 2.76 3.09
N ASN A 178 25.29 3.83 3.87
CA ASN A 178 26.45 3.98 4.73
C ASN A 178 26.19 3.19 6.04
N ARG A 179 27.00 2.15 6.29
CA ARG A 179 26.90 1.25 7.46
C ARG A 179 26.84 1.99 8.79
N GLN A 180 27.44 3.18 8.87
CA GLN A 180 27.46 4.04 10.06
C GLN A 180 26.09 4.61 10.47
N GLN A 181 25.15 4.75 9.52
CA GLN A 181 23.80 5.26 9.83
C GLN A 181 22.86 4.20 10.45
N ARG A 182 23.19 2.91 10.30
CA ARG A 182 22.45 1.82 10.99
C ARG A 182 22.61 1.88 12.51
N GLU A 183 23.81 2.18 13.00
CA GLU A 183 24.09 2.18 14.44
C GLU A 183 23.44 3.35 15.17
N THR A 184 23.38 4.53 14.53
CA THR A 184 22.75 5.73 15.11
C THR A 184 21.22 5.62 15.20
N SER A 185 20.57 4.99 14.24
CA SER A 185 19.09 4.84 14.23
C SER A 185 18.61 3.80 15.26
N HIS A 186 19.38 2.73 15.48
CA HIS A 186 19.07 1.75 16.54
C HIS A 186 19.28 2.33 17.95
N GLN A 187 20.21 3.27 18.13
CA GLN A 187 20.40 3.98 19.39
C GLN A 187 19.28 4.97 19.66
N GLN A 188 18.78 5.66 18.64
CA GLN A 188 17.70 6.64 18.76
C GLN A 188 16.39 5.95 19.18
N HIS A 189 16.03 4.81 18.60
CA HIS A 189 14.85 4.04 18.98
C HIS A 189 14.91 3.48 20.42
N ARG A 190 16.09 3.15 20.93
CA ARG A 190 16.27 2.74 22.33
C ARG A 190 16.12 3.89 23.32
N TYR A 191 16.45 5.12 22.91
CA TYR A 191 16.28 6.31 23.74
C TYR A 191 14.80 6.71 23.85
N ASP A 192 14.05 6.68 22.75
CA ASP A 192 12.62 7.05 22.75
C ASP A 192 11.76 6.04 23.52
N ALA A 193 12.10 4.75 23.49
CA ALA A 193 11.42 3.71 24.28
C ALA A 193 11.68 3.80 25.80
N SER A 194 12.65 4.61 26.25
CA SER A 194 12.97 4.77 27.68
C SER A 194 12.24 5.94 28.35
N TYR A 195 11.47 6.73 27.61
CA TYR A 195 10.71 7.87 28.13
C TYR A 195 9.21 7.60 28.30
N ASP A 196 8.70 6.43 27.90
CA ASP A 196 7.30 6.03 28.04
C ASP A 196 7.04 5.04 29.21
N ASN A 197 7.87 5.04 30.27
CA ASN A 197 7.62 4.32 31.53
C ASN A 197 7.50 5.29 32.69
#